data_fbf3fbc8b567b12b431ec482b4c612bc
#
_entry.id   fbf3fbc8b567b12b431ec482b4c612bc
#
_cell.length_a   1.000
_cell.length_b   1.000
_cell.length_c   1.000
_cell.angle_alpha   90.00
_cell.angle_beta   90.00
_cell.angle_gamma   90.00
#
_symmetry.space_group_name_H-M   'P 1'
#
loop_
_entity.id
_entity.type
_entity.pdbx_description
1 polymer ?
#
loop_
_entity_poly.entity_id
_entity_poly.type
_entity_poly.pdbx_seq_one_letter_code
_entity_poly.pdbx_strand_id
1 'polypeptide(L)'
;MFDVVVVGAGPAGATAAIAAQRRGLSTLLIDASPHARDKTCGDGLTPRAIAVLRDLGLEHVLPAYRNKGLKLHGFGGDVTAPWPGGVYPSFGSASPRTVFDALLVDEAEALGAMVWQSCPATGASFSGGTLSTVHTSRGDVRAKWVIVADGVRSPFGKQLGRTWHKGEVYGIAARSYCTSPFSDEPWMHSHVELRDESDVQPGYGWIFPLGDGRVNLGCGALSTDARPAKVNTKKLLRSYAAQQRSSWELGPEQDVASALLPMGGAVSNVAGPNWALIGDAAACVNPLNGEGIDYGMETAVMAVDLIASGSRDLTLAWPFALREAYGDAFALARLAARLLTYPQFLPVAGPVAMRGLGGRYLMPAAARLMGNLITDDDRDLIARAWRSVSRVAPRSAPLWDVNR
;
A
#
# COMPACT_ATOMS: atom_id res chain seq x y z
N MET A 1 -0.81 -28.71 14.06
CA MET A 1 -1.65 -28.27 12.91
C MET A 1 -2.35 -27.01 13.34
N PHE A 2 -2.24 -25.92 12.57
CA PHE A 2 -2.88 -24.63 12.85
C PHE A 2 -4.17 -24.49 12.05
N ASP A 3 -5.07 -23.62 12.51
CA ASP A 3 -6.21 -23.21 11.69
C ASP A 3 -5.73 -22.28 10.56
N VAL A 4 -4.83 -21.33 10.87
CA VAL A 4 -4.27 -20.40 9.90
C VAL A 4 -2.76 -20.35 9.99
N VAL A 5 -2.07 -20.42 8.85
CA VAL A 5 -0.66 -20.04 8.70
C VAL A 5 -0.61 -18.76 7.89
N VAL A 6 0.08 -17.73 8.41
CA VAL A 6 0.31 -16.46 7.73
C VAL A 6 1.77 -16.37 7.32
N VAL A 7 2.05 -16.14 6.05
CA VAL A 7 3.40 -16.02 5.48
C VAL A 7 3.71 -14.56 5.21
N GLY A 8 4.61 -13.98 6.00
CA GLY A 8 5.01 -12.56 5.98
C GLY A 8 4.42 -11.79 7.15
N ALA A 9 5.27 -11.14 7.95
CA ALA A 9 4.92 -10.39 9.16
C ALA A 9 5.03 -8.86 8.98
N GLY A 10 4.73 -8.36 7.77
CA GLY A 10 4.46 -6.93 7.55
C GLY A 10 3.07 -6.55 8.03
N PRO A 11 2.61 -5.28 7.83
CA PRO A 11 1.32 -4.82 8.34
C PRO A 11 0.14 -5.72 7.94
N ALA A 12 0.10 -6.20 6.69
CA ALA A 12 -0.94 -7.10 6.23
C ALA A 12 -0.94 -8.43 6.99
N GLY A 13 0.24 -9.07 7.11
CA GLY A 13 0.31 -10.39 7.77
C GLY A 13 0.12 -10.32 9.27
N ALA A 14 0.70 -9.34 9.95
CA ALA A 14 0.48 -9.13 11.38
C ALA A 14 -1.00 -8.84 11.67
N THR A 15 -1.65 -7.99 10.87
CA THR A 15 -3.09 -7.74 10.98
C THR A 15 -3.92 -9.00 10.72
N ALA A 16 -3.53 -9.85 9.76
CA ALA A 16 -4.22 -11.13 9.53
C ALA A 16 -4.10 -12.06 10.74
N ALA A 17 -2.93 -12.13 11.36
CA ALA A 17 -2.72 -12.93 12.57
C ALA A 17 -3.56 -12.40 13.75
N ILE A 18 -3.59 -11.08 13.97
CA ILE A 18 -4.45 -10.43 14.97
C ILE A 18 -5.92 -10.75 14.72
N ALA A 19 -6.38 -10.54 13.49
CA ALA A 19 -7.77 -10.81 13.12
C ALA A 19 -8.15 -12.29 13.31
N ALA A 20 -7.27 -13.21 12.95
CA ALA A 20 -7.48 -14.65 13.14
C ALA A 20 -7.56 -15.04 14.62
N GLN A 21 -6.65 -14.53 15.45
CA GLN A 21 -6.68 -14.77 16.91
C GLN A 21 -7.97 -14.26 17.54
N ARG A 22 -8.44 -13.08 17.16
CA ARG A 22 -9.72 -12.53 17.67
C ARG A 22 -10.94 -13.33 17.29
N ARG A 23 -10.83 -14.17 16.24
CA ARG A 23 -11.87 -15.13 15.84
C ARG A 23 -11.65 -16.53 16.42
N GLY A 24 -10.69 -16.68 17.35
CA GLY A 24 -10.39 -17.95 18.02
C GLY A 24 -9.71 -18.96 17.12
N LEU A 25 -9.07 -18.53 16.02
CA LEU A 25 -8.33 -19.41 15.10
C LEU A 25 -6.89 -19.54 15.57
N SER A 26 -6.42 -20.77 15.80
CA SER A 26 -5.02 -21.03 16.13
C SER A 26 -4.12 -20.61 14.96
N THR A 27 -3.19 -19.65 15.21
CA THR A 27 -2.44 -18.98 14.15
C THR A 27 -0.93 -19.12 14.34
N LEU A 28 -0.24 -19.43 13.23
CA LEU A 28 1.21 -19.31 13.11
C LEU A 28 1.52 -18.19 12.10
N LEU A 29 2.27 -17.17 12.54
CA LEU A 29 2.81 -16.10 11.72
C LEU A 29 4.30 -16.35 11.46
N ILE A 30 4.72 -16.45 10.20
CA ILE A 30 6.13 -16.67 9.84
C ILE A 30 6.66 -15.52 8.99
N ASP A 31 7.91 -15.11 9.23
CA ASP A 31 8.62 -14.15 8.38
C ASP A 31 10.05 -14.60 8.08
N ALA A 32 10.49 -14.36 6.86
CA ALA A 32 11.85 -14.66 6.42
C ALA A 32 12.91 -13.81 7.12
N SER A 33 12.53 -12.67 7.64
CA SER A 33 13.38 -11.69 8.32
C SER A 33 13.14 -11.69 9.84
N PRO A 34 14.07 -11.15 10.64
CA PRO A 34 13.79 -10.80 12.03
C PRO A 34 12.78 -9.65 12.11
N HIS A 35 12.19 -9.41 13.29
CA HIS A 35 11.36 -8.23 13.56
C HIS A 35 12.16 -6.94 13.39
N ALA A 36 11.44 -5.82 13.31
CA ALA A 36 12.02 -4.49 13.12
C ALA A 36 12.87 -4.36 11.84
N ARG A 37 12.60 -5.21 10.82
CA ARG A 37 13.26 -5.09 9.54
C ARG A 37 12.84 -3.83 8.82
N ASP A 38 13.79 -3.20 8.15
CA ASP A 38 13.49 -2.10 7.25
C ASP A 38 12.77 -2.57 5.97
N LYS A 39 11.87 -1.74 5.47
CA LYS A 39 11.21 -1.91 4.18
C LYS A 39 11.03 -0.56 3.50
N THR A 40 11.33 -0.46 2.21
CA THR A 40 11.07 0.75 1.41
C THR A 40 9.59 1.12 1.48
N CYS A 41 9.29 2.28 2.09
CA CYS A 41 7.95 2.80 2.33
C CYS A 41 8.03 4.31 2.59
N GLY A 42 6.96 5.05 2.35
CA GLY A 42 6.80 6.43 2.82
C GLY A 42 6.39 6.54 4.29
N ASP A 43 6.10 5.41 4.95
CA ASP A 43 5.73 5.31 6.38
C ASP A 43 4.42 6.04 6.76
N GLY A 44 3.74 6.66 5.80
CA GLY A 44 2.48 7.34 6.04
C GLY A 44 1.34 6.39 6.37
N LEU A 45 0.56 6.76 7.37
CA LEU A 45 -0.67 6.08 7.80
C LEU A 45 -1.85 7.02 7.51
N THR A 46 -2.61 6.67 6.48
CA THR A 46 -3.77 7.45 6.05
C THR A 46 -4.97 7.24 6.98
N PRO A 47 -6.03 8.06 6.86
CA PRO A 47 -7.27 7.83 7.59
C PRO A 47 -7.84 6.42 7.46
N ARG A 48 -7.65 5.74 6.32
CA ARG A 48 -8.08 4.34 6.14
C ARG A 48 -7.28 3.40 7.03
N ALA A 49 -5.95 3.55 7.08
CA ALA A 49 -5.10 2.76 7.97
C ALA A 49 -5.48 2.96 9.45
N ILE A 50 -5.73 4.23 9.83
CA ILE A 50 -6.19 4.55 11.19
C ILE A 50 -7.53 3.91 11.50
N ALA A 51 -8.46 3.89 10.55
CA ALA A 51 -9.78 3.26 10.74
C ALA A 51 -9.66 1.75 11.01
N VAL A 52 -8.82 1.03 10.25
CA VAL A 52 -8.59 -0.40 10.51
C VAL A 52 -8.00 -0.64 11.91
N LEU A 53 -7.03 0.18 12.31
CA LEU A 53 -6.45 0.09 13.66
C LEU A 53 -7.50 0.35 14.75
N ARG A 54 -8.33 1.38 14.57
CA ARG A 54 -9.44 1.68 15.48
C ARG A 54 -10.44 0.52 15.58
N ASP A 55 -10.87 -0.02 14.45
CA ASP A 55 -11.86 -1.10 14.39
C ASP A 55 -11.30 -2.41 14.99
N LEU A 56 -9.99 -2.56 14.98
CA LEU A 56 -9.26 -3.60 15.69
C LEU A 56 -8.83 -3.19 17.12
N GLY A 57 -9.24 -2.02 17.64
CA GLY A 57 -8.85 -1.56 18.98
C GLY A 57 -7.32 -1.46 19.18
N LEU A 58 -6.60 -1.13 18.11
CA LEU A 58 -5.14 -1.04 18.06
C LEU A 58 -4.65 0.41 17.96
N GLU A 59 -5.44 1.40 18.38
CA GLU A 59 -5.04 2.80 18.30
C GLU A 59 -3.80 3.12 19.15
N HIS A 60 -3.51 2.31 20.15
CA HIS A 60 -2.34 2.45 21.01
C HIS A 60 -1.00 2.16 20.31
N VAL A 61 -1.00 1.48 19.16
CA VAL A 61 0.21 1.28 18.35
C VAL A 61 0.59 2.52 17.52
N LEU A 62 -0.29 3.53 17.47
CA LEU A 62 -0.02 4.76 16.74
C LEU A 62 0.97 5.65 17.51
N PRO A 63 1.97 6.24 16.85
CA PRO A 63 2.80 7.27 17.45
C PRO A 63 1.96 8.50 17.82
N ALA A 64 2.51 9.42 18.61
CA ALA A 64 1.81 10.65 18.99
C ALA A 64 1.61 11.61 17.82
N TYR A 65 2.46 11.56 16.81
CA TYR A 65 2.37 12.42 15.63
C TYR A 65 1.05 12.24 14.88
N ARG A 66 0.45 13.37 14.48
CA ARG A 66 -0.80 13.41 13.68
C ARG A 66 -0.64 14.40 12.55
N ASN A 67 -1.01 13.99 11.34
CA ASN A 67 -1.12 14.90 10.21
C ASN A 67 -2.58 15.17 9.86
N LYS A 68 -2.83 16.36 9.28
CA LYS A 68 -4.16 16.88 8.95
C LYS A 68 -4.56 16.65 7.50
N GLY A 69 -3.63 16.18 6.65
CA GLY A 69 -3.85 16.02 5.22
C GLY A 69 -2.57 16.15 4.40
N LEU A 70 -2.76 16.51 3.15
CA LEU A 70 -1.70 16.64 2.16
C LEU A 70 -1.47 18.11 1.81
N LYS A 71 -0.21 18.48 1.59
CA LYS A 71 0.19 19.68 0.84
C LYS A 71 0.83 19.24 -0.47
N LEU A 72 0.27 19.70 -1.58
CA LEU A 72 0.73 19.39 -2.93
C LEU A 72 1.44 20.62 -3.51
N HIS A 73 2.63 20.42 -4.05
CA HIS A 73 3.49 21.46 -4.59
C HIS A 73 3.88 21.16 -6.03
N GLY A 74 3.95 22.19 -6.87
CA GLY A 74 4.46 22.04 -8.24
C GLY A 74 3.67 22.81 -9.27
N PHE A 75 4.23 22.92 -10.47
CA PHE A 75 3.66 23.65 -11.61
C PHE A 75 3.25 25.09 -11.29
N GLY A 76 3.93 25.71 -10.29
CA GLY A 76 3.65 27.08 -9.83
C GLY A 76 2.36 27.22 -9.02
N GLY A 77 1.93 26.16 -8.37
CA GLY A 77 0.80 26.15 -7.43
C GLY A 77 1.11 25.36 -6.16
N ASP A 78 0.43 25.75 -5.08
CA ASP A 78 0.41 25.07 -3.79
C ASP A 78 -1.04 24.77 -3.40
N VAL A 79 -1.31 23.54 -3.05
CA VAL A 79 -2.67 23.09 -2.72
C VAL A 79 -2.64 22.38 -1.37
N THR A 80 -3.54 22.77 -0.47
CA THR A 80 -3.78 22.09 0.80
C THR A 80 -5.04 21.26 0.67
N ALA A 81 -4.93 19.96 0.94
CA ALA A 81 -6.02 19.00 0.92
C ALA A 81 -6.14 18.32 2.29
N PRO A 82 -7.00 18.85 3.18
CA PRO A 82 -7.24 18.25 4.49
C PRO A 82 -7.96 16.91 4.35
N TRP A 83 -7.72 16.01 5.31
CA TRP A 83 -8.48 14.77 5.38
C TRP A 83 -9.97 15.06 5.59
N PRO A 84 -10.86 14.41 4.81
CA PRO A 84 -12.27 14.80 4.79
C PRO A 84 -13.04 14.48 6.08
N GLY A 85 -12.55 13.54 6.89
CA GLY A 85 -13.34 13.04 8.02
C GLY A 85 -14.53 12.19 7.56
N GLY A 86 -15.55 12.11 8.40
CA GLY A 86 -16.74 11.29 8.14
C GLY A 86 -16.59 9.86 8.67
N VAL A 87 -16.76 8.86 7.82
CA VAL A 87 -16.54 7.44 8.19
C VAL A 87 -15.09 7.20 8.61
N TYR A 88 -14.15 7.82 7.90
CA TYR A 88 -12.74 7.79 8.26
C TYR A 88 -12.38 8.92 9.23
N PRO A 89 -11.34 8.73 10.08
CA PRO A 89 -10.80 9.79 10.91
C PRO A 89 -10.38 11.02 10.08
N SER A 90 -10.44 12.21 10.69
CA SER A 90 -9.97 13.46 10.07
C SER A 90 -8.47 13.71 10.25
N PHE A 91 -7.71 12.67 10.56
CA PHE A 91 -6.27 12.73 10.73
C PHE A 91 -5.61 11.45 10.18
N GLY A 92 -4.36 11.59 9.80
CA GLY A 92 -3.43 10.51 9.55
C GLY A 92 -2.28 10.52 10.55
N SER A 93 -1.31 9.64 10.35
CA SER A 93 -0.08 9.55 11.14
C SER A 93 1.08 9.14 10.25
N ALA A 94 2.25 8.92 10.82
CA ALA A 94 3.38 8.28 10.16
C ALA A 94 4.21 7.52 11.19
N SER A 95 4.73 6.35 10.81
CA SER A 95 5.58 5.55 11.69
C SER A 95 6.59 4.77 10.85
N PRO A 96 7.89 4.82 11.20
CA PRO A 96 8.87 3.98 10.54
C PRO A 96 8.46 2.50 10.57
N ARG A 97 8.64 1.81 9.45
CA ARG A 97 8.26 0.40 9.31
C ARG A 97 8.96 -0.52 10.32
N THR A 98 10.16 -0.15 10.76
CA THR A 98 10.89 -0.86 11.84
C THR A 98 10.17 -0.81 13.18
N VAL A 99 9.37 0.21 13.42
CA VAL A 99 8.58 0.38 14.65
C VAL A 99 7.17 -0.18 14.45
N PHE A 100 6.47 0.28 13.41
CA PHE A 100 5.07 -0.06 13.18
C PHE A 100 4.84 -1.56 12.98
N ASP A 101 5.68 -2.20 12.14
CA ASP A 101 5.56 -3.64 11.87
C ASP A 101 5.82 -4.46 13.15
N ALA A 102 6.82 -4.06 13.95
CA ALA A 102 7.15 -4.74 15.21
C ALA A 102 5.99 -4.66 16.21
N LEU A 103 5.41 -3.47 16.42
CA LEU A 103 4.27 -3.29 17.32
C LEU A 103 3.07 -4.15 16.93
N LEU A 104 2.78 -4.26 15.62
CA LEU A 104 1.68 -5.14 15.16
C LEU A 104 1.99 -6.63 15.40
N VAL A 105 3.25 -7.05 15.27
CA VAL A 105 3.64 -8.43 15.55
C VAL A 105 3.57 -8.72 17.06
N ASP A 106 4.03 -7.80 17.90
CA ASP A 106 3.92 -7.92 19.36
C ASP A 106 2.45 -8.07 19.79
N GLU A 107 1.53 -7.31 19.16
CA GLU A 107 0.09 -7.45 19.40
C GLU A 107 -0.44 -8.84 18.96
N ALA A 108 0.02 -9.36 17.83
CA ALA A 108 -0.36 -10.70 17.40
C ALA A 108 0.10 -11.77 18.39
N GLU A 109 1.33 -11.66 18.91
CA GLU A 109 1.88 -12.56 19.95
C GLU A 109 1.10 -12.41 21.26
N ALA A 110 0.81 -11.19 21.70
CA ALA A 110 0.03 -10.93 22.92
C ALA A 110 -1.37 -11.55 22.86
N LEU A 111 -1.96 -11.63 21.67
CA LEU A 111 -3.25 -12.30 21.43
C LEU A 111 -3.12 -13.84 21.30
N GLY A 112 -1.91 -14.39 21.34
CA GLY A 112 -1.67 -15.83 21.34
C GLY A 112 -1.24 -16.42 19.99
N ALA A 113 -0.92 -15.60 18.98
CA ALA A 113 -0.32 -16.11 17.75
C ALA A 113 1.10 -16.64 18.02
N MET A 114 1.43 -17.80 17.47
CA MET A 114 2.82 -18.25 17.44
C MET A 114 3.56 -17.49 16.34
N VAL A 115 4.73 -16.91 16.65
CA VAL A 115 5.53 -16.15 15.67
C VAL A 115 6.89 -16.80 15.45
N TRP A 116 7.22 -17.06 14.18
CA TRP A 116 8.53 -17.55 13.77
C TRP A 116 9.24 -16.52 12.90
N GLN A 117 10.18 -15.83 13.51
CA GLN A 117 11.09 -14.90 12.82
C GLN A 117 12.24 -15.65 12.16
N SER A 118 12.87 -15.03 11.14
CA SER A 118 13.99 -15.63 10.38
C SER A 118 13.64 -17.03 9.89
N CYS A 119 12.39 -17.22 9.48
CA CYS A 119 11.82 -18.48 9.04
C CYS A 119 11.11 -18.33 7.68
N PRO A 120 11.86 -18.35 6.57
CA PRO A 120 11.28 -18.27 5.25
C PRO A 120 10.39 -19.50 4.95
N ALA A 121 9.25 -19.26 4.30
CA ALA A 121 8.52 -20.29 3.57
C ALA A 121 9.31 -20.66 2.31
N THR A 122 9.71 -21.91 2.20
CA THR A 122 10.61 -22.40 1.15
C THR A 122 9.91 -23.21 0.08
N GLY A 123 8.68 -23.68 0.35
CA GLY A 123 7.92 -24.50 -0.58
C GLY A 123 6.50 -24.80 -0.11
N ALA A 124 5.73 -25.42 -0.99
CA ALA A 124 4.38 -25.87 -0.72
C ALA A 124 4.14 -27.26 -1.29
N SER A 125 3.43 -28.11 -0.55
CA SER A 125 2.90 -29.39 -1.05
C SER A 125 1.38 -29.34 -1.13
N PHE A 126 0.83 -30.02 -2.14
CA PHE A 126 -0.60 -30.07 -2.39
C PHE A 126 -1.13 -31.50 -2.31
N SER A 127 -2.37 -31.64 -1.88
CA SER A 127 -3.12 -32.89 -1.88
C SER A 127 -4.52 -32.62 -2.41
N GLY A 128 -4.90 -33.25 -3.52
CA GLY A 128 -6.21 -33.02 -4.15
C GLY A 128 -6.48 -31.56 -4.55
N GLY A 129 -5.45 -30.80 -4.95
CA GLY A 129 -5.56 -29.38 -5.30
C GLY A 129 -5.53 -28.42 -4.09
N THR A 130 -5.62 -28.93 -2.87
CA THR A 130 -5.56 -28.15 -1.63
C THR A 130 -4.13 -28.07 -1.12
N LEU A 131 -3.67 -26.90 -0.67
CA LEU A 131 -2.36 -26.72 -0.06
C LEU A 131 -2.34 -27.45 1.30
N SER A 132 -1.58 -28.55 1.37
CA SER A 132 -1.54 -29.41 2.55
C SER A 132 -0.42 -29.08 3.52
N THR A 133 0.71 -28.57 3.00
CA THR A 133 1.91 -28.31 3.79
C THR A 133 2.64 -27.08 3.28
N VAL A 134 3.00 -26.19 4.20
CA VAL A 134 3.96 -25.10 3.97
C VAL A 134 5.32 -25.59 4.46
N HIS A 135 6.30 -25.68 3.56
CA HIS A 135 7.68 -26.01 3.91
C HIS A 135 8.39 -24.76 4.40
N THR A 136 9.08 -24.86 5.52
CA THR A 136 9.83 -23.74 6.10
C THR A 136 11.25 -24.15 6.47
N SER A 137 12.11 -23.20 6.76
CA SER A 137 13.46 -23.50 7.26
C SER A 137 13.49 -24.16 8.64
N ARG A 138 12.36 -24.15 9.38
CA ARG A 138 12.20 -24.81 10.68
C ARG A 138 11.44 -26.12 10.61
N GLY A 139 11.12 -26.60 9.39
CA GLY A 139 10.36 -27.83 9.14
C GLY A 139 8.99 -27.55 8.52
N ASP A 140 8.25 -28.62 8.35
CA ASP A 140 6.97 -28.64 7.67
C ASP A 140 5.81 -28.22 8.58
N VAL A 141 4.96 -27.34 8.07
CA VAL A 141 3.78 -26.84 8.79
C VAL A 141 2.51 -27.20 8.03
N ARG A 142 1.53 -27.75 8.75
CA ARG A 142 0.19 -28.03 8.23
C ARG A 142 -0.81 -27.02 8.79
N ALA A 143 -1.67 -26.51 7.91
CA ALA A 143 -2.74 -25.61 8.28
C ALA A 143 -4.03 -25.92 7.50
N LYS A 144 -5.17 -25.50 8.05
CA LYS A 144 -6.44 -25.52 7.29
C LYS A 144 -6.43 -24.43 6.23
N TRP A 145 -5.92 -23.24 6.57
CA TRP A 145 -5.87 -22.06 5.71
C TRP A 145 -4.47 -21.45 5.69
N VAL A 146 -4.08 -20.90 4.56
CA VAL A 146 -2.82 -20.18 4.40
C VAL A 146 -3.07 -18.78 3.84
N ILE A 147 -2.64 -17.75 4.56
CA ILE A 147 -2.68 -16.36 4.13
C ILE A 147 -1.27 -15.93 3.73
N VAL A 148 -1.10 -15.45 2.49
CA VAL A 148 0.19 -15.07 1.93
C VAL A 148 0.29 -13.55 1.89
N ALA A 149 1.14 -12.99 2.74
CA ALA A 149 1.39 -11.57 2.95
C ALA A 149 2.88 -11.22 2.76
N ASP A 150 3.58 -11.91 1.88
CA ASP A 150 5.03 -11.87 1.68
C ASP A 150 5.51 -10.70 0.80
N GLY A 151 4.66 -9.70 0.61
CA GLY A 151 4.97 -8.38 0.08
C GLY A 151 5.14 -8.34 -1.45
N VAL A 152 5.74 -7.26 -1.95
CA VAL A 152 5.81 -6.94 -3.39
C VAL A 152 6.45 -8.02 -4.25
N ARG A 153 7.49 -8.68 -3.74
CA ARG A 153 8.21 -9.74 -4.45
C ARG A 153 7.47 -11.07 -4.43
N SER A 154 6.75 -11.30 -3.37
CA SER A 154 5.94 -12.49 -3.09
C SER A 154 6.60 -13.80 -3.57
N PRO A 155 7.72 -14.20 -2.98
CA PRO A 155 8.41 -15.41 -3.41
C PRO A 155 7.57 -16.67 -3.19
N PHE A 156 6.83 -16.75 -2.08
CA PHE A 156 5.94 -17.85 -1.81
C PHE A 156 4.69 -17.80 -2.70
N GLY A 157 4.10 -16.60 -2.90
CA GLY A 157 2.99 -16.44 -3.84
C GLY A 157 3.33 -16.86 -5.27
N LYS A 158 4.58 -16.63 -5.73
CA LYS A 158 5.05 -17.13 -7.03
C LYS A 158 5.08 -18.66 -7.10
N GLN A 159 5.44 -19.33 -6.04
CA GLN A 159 5.39 -20.80 -5.98
C GLN A 159 3.96 -21.34 -6.05
N LEU A 160 2.99 -20.53 -5.60
CA LEU A 160 1.55 -20.82 -5.73
C LEU A 160 0.98 -20.42 -7.09
N GLY A 161 1.80 -19.92 -8.01
CA GLY A 161 1.39 -19.55 -9.37
C GLY A 161 1.07 -18.06 -9.57
N ARG A 162 1.31 -17.19 -8.57
CA ARG A 162 1.12 -15.74 -8.73
C ARG A 162 1.87 -15.21 -9.94
N THR A 163 1.17 -14.50 -10.79
CA THR A 163 1.74 -13.86 -11.99
C THR A 163 1.55 -12.35 -11.92
N TRP A 164 2.64 -11.58 -12.11
CA TRP A 164 2.61 -10.12 -12.17
C TRP A 164 2.54 -9.64 -13.63
N HIS A 165 1.55 -8.78 -13.92
CA HIS A 165 1.30 -8.23 -15.26
C HIS A 165 1.95 -6.84 -15.41
N LYS A 166 3.19 -6.79 -15.83
CA LYS A 166 3.98 -5.55 -16.01
C LYS A 166 3.54 -4.69 -17.20
N GLY A 167 2.67 -5.17 -18.06
CA GLY A 167 1.97 -4.35 -19.05
C GLY A 167 1.04 -3.31 -18.41
N GLU A 168 0.60 -3.56 -17.17
CA GLU A 168 -0.12 -2.61 -16.33
C GLU A 168 0.85 -1.65 -15.62
N VAL A 169 0.30 -0.57 -15.05
CA VAL A 169 1.09 0.42 -14.32
C VAL A 169 1.67 -0.19 -13.05
N TYR A 170 2.93 0.07 -12.82
CA TYR A 170 3.64 -0.24 -11.57
C TYR A 170 4.48 0.95 -11.12
N GLY A 171 4.76 1.03 -9.83
CA GLY A 171 5.62 2.04 -9.25
C GLY A 171 7.07 1.60 -9.17
N ILE A 172 7.98 2.56 -9.34
CA ILE A 172 9.37 2.46 -8.92
C ILE A 172 9.65 3.58 -7.94
N ALA A 173 10.22 3.30 -6.78
CA ALA A 173 10.41 4.30 -5.74
C ALA A 173 11.74 4.13 -5.02
N ALA A 174 12.25 5.23 -4.48
CA ALA A 174 13.34 5.24 -3.52
C ALA A 174 12.99 6.18 -2.37
N ARG A 175 13.48 5.85 -1.17
CA ARG A 175 13.32 6.71 0.02
C ARG A 175 14.57 6.70 0.88
N SER A 176 14.65 7.71 1.73
CA SER A 176 15.63 7.84 2.81
C SER A 176 14.98 8.46 4.03
N TYR A 177 15.70 8.46 5.15
CA TYR A 177 15.38 9.27 6.30
C TYR A 177 16.36 10.44 6.38
N CYS A 178 15.86 11.61 6.77
CA CYS A 178 16.68 12.79 7.05
C CYS A 178 16.25 13.39 8.40
N THR A 179 17.19 13.91 9.16
CA THR A 179 16.84 14.79 10.29
C THR A 179 16.28 16.10 9.75
N SER A 180 15.30 16.67 10.46
CA SER A 180 14.73 17.98 10.11
C SER A 180 14.07 18.60 11.35
N PRO A 181 14.23 19.91 11.59
CA PRO A 181 13.48 20.62 12.63
C PRO A 181 11.97 20.69 12.34
N PHE A 182 11.55 20.41 11.09
CA PHE A 182 10.14 20.37 10.68
C PHE A 182 9.50 18.97 10.75
N SER A 183 10.07 18.09 11.58
CA SER A 183 9.55 16.73 11.79
C SER A 183 8.14 16.66 12.39
N ASP A 184 7.66 17.76 12.98
CA ASP A 184 6.32 17.90 13.57
C ASP A 184 5.34 18.68 12.67
N GLU A 185 5.74 19.04 11.43
CA GLU A 185 4.85 19.72 10.47
C GLU A 185 3.58 18.88 10.28
N PRO A 186 2.36 19.48 10.48
CA PRO A 186 1.13 18.70 10.54
C PRO A 186 0.56 18.34 9.16
N TRP A 187 1.38 18.32 8.12
CA TRP A 187 0.99 17.97 6.76
C TRP A 187 2.00 17.01 6.13
N MET A 188 1.51 16.10 5.32
CA MET A 188 2.33 15.28 4.44
C MET A 188 2.55 16.05 3.13
N HIS A 189 3.80 16.29 2.76
CA HIS A 189 4.13 17.08 1.57
C HIS A 189 4.40 16.19 0.37
N SER A 190 3.80 16.53 -0.78
CA SER A 190 3.99 15.82 -2.05
C SER A 190 4.30 16.84 -3.16
N HIS A 191 5.44 16.65 -3.83
CA HIS A 191 5.89 17.49 -4.93
C HIS A 191 5.56 16.78 -6.24
N VAL A 192 4.46 17.18 -6.87
CA VAL A 192 3.92 16.55 -8.08
C VAL A 192 4.62 16.99 -9.37
N GLU A 193 5.51 17.96 -9.30
CA GLU A 193 6.45 18.33 -10.36
C GLU A 193 7.85 17.78 -10.04
N LEU A 194 8.01 16.47 -10.15
CA LEU A 194 9.29 15.81 -9.93
C LEU A 194 10.12 15.84 -11.21
N ARG A 195 11.34 16.38 -11.16
CA ARG A 195 12.21 16.50 -12.34
C ARG A 195 13.47 15.67 -12.19
N ASP A 196 13.83 14.97 -13.28
CA ASP A 196 15.18 14.43 -13.52
C ASP A 196 15.81 15.29 -14.61
N GLU A 197 16.77 16.12 -14.23
CA GLU A 197 17.33 17.19 -15.09
C GLU A 197 16.21 18.14 -15.57
N SER A 198 15.89 18.14 -16.87
CA SER A 198 14.81 18.94 -17.46
C SER A 198 13.45 18.26 -17.50
N ASP A 199 13.44 16.92 -17.42
CA ASP A 199 12.26 16.12 -17.70
C ASP A 199 11.37 15.92 -16.48
N VAL A 200 10.08 16.23 -16.62
CA VAL A 200 9.07 15.92 -15.59
C VAL A 200 8.78 14.44 -15.58
N GLN A 201 8.97 13.82 -14.42
CA GLN A 201 8.75 12.40 -14.23
C GLN A 201 7.26 12.10 -13.95
N PRO A 202 6.74 10.96 -14.40
CA PRO A 202 5.36 10.54 -14.14
C PRO A 202 5.20 10.03 -12.69
N GLY A 203 5.29 10.94 -11.73
CA GLY A 203 5.26 10.58 -10.32
C GLY A 203 5.39 11.80 -9.42
N TYR A 204 5.91 11.59 -8.22
CA TYR A 204 6.06 12.67 -7.26
C TYR A 204 7.20 12.40 -6.27
N GLY A 205 7.73 13.48 -5.68
CA GLY A 205 8.56 13.43 -4.48
C GLY A 205 7.72 13.63 -3.24
N TRP A 206 8.13 13.08 -2.12
CA TRP A 206 7.44 13.28 -0.85
C TRP A 206 8.39 13.62 0.29
N ILE A 207 7.87 14.37 1.26
CA ILE A 207 8.48 14.58 2.58
C ILE A 207 7.37 14.38 3.60
N PHE A 208 7.46 13.31 4.36
CA PHE A 208 6.49 12.95 5.38
C PHE A 208 7.12 13.05 6.75
N PRO A 209 6.69 14.03 7.58
CA PRO A 209 7.15 14.18 8.95
C PRO A 209 6.82 12.94 9.80
N LEU A 210 7.71 12.59 10.72
CA LEU A 210 7.57 11.41 11.57
C LEU A 210 7.30 11.75 13.05
N GLY A 211 7.46 13.03 13.42
CA GLY A 211 7.27 13.49 14.81
C GLY A 211 8.40 13.10 15.78
N ASP A 212 9.53 12.61 15.27
CA ASP A 212 10.65 12.10 16.07
C ASP A 212 11.99 12.77 15.74
N GLY A 213 11.97 13.96 15.17
CA GLY A 213 13.15 14.67 14.69
C GLY A 213 13.56 14.31 13.27
N ARG A 214 12.84 13.40 12.62
CA ARG A 214 13.11 12.92 11.26
C ARG A 214 11.94 13.13 10.33
N VAL A 215 12.25 13.11 9.04
CA VAL A 215 11.29 13.02 7.95
C VAL A 215 11.62 11.81 7.07
N ASN A 216 10.60 11.14 6.54
CA ASN A 216 10.75 10.20 5.45
C ASN A 216 10.70 11.00 4.13
N LEU A 217 11.81 11.01 3.43
CA LEU A 217 11.96 11.70 2.16
C LEU A 217 12.12 10.68 1.04
N GLY A 218 11.33 10.81 -0.01
CA GLY A 218 11.41 9.87 -1.10
C GLY A 218 10.88 10.40 -2.42
N CYS A 219 11.00 9.60 -3.45
CA CYS A 219 10.45 9.86 -4.76
C CYS A 219 10.04 8.57 -5.45
N GLY A 220 9.02 8.67 -6.30
CA GLY A 220 8.55 7.55 -7.10
C GLY A 220 8.11 7.97 -8.47
N ALA A 221 8.18 7.06 -9.42
CA ALA A 221 7.68 7.25 -10.76
C ALA A 221 6.85 6.04 -11.21
N LEU A 222 5.85 6.29 -12.04
CA LEU A 222 5.02 5.28 -12.67
C LEU A 222 5.70 4.73 -13.92
N SER A 223 5.51 3.46 -14.18
CA SER A 223 6.13 2.74 -15.27
C SER A 223 5.18 1.70 -15.85
N THR A 224 5.34 1.39 -17.13
CA THR A 224 4.75 0.21 -17.79
C THR A 224 5.80 -0.40 -18.70
N ASP A 225 5.64 -1.65 -19.12
CA ASP A 225 6.58 -2.26 -20.10
C ASP A 225 6.65 -1.45 -21.41
N ALA A 226 5.53 -0.86 -21.86
CA ALA A 226 5.48 -0.04 -23.06
C ALA A 226 6.09 1.37 -22.87
N ARG A 227 6.05 1.90 -21.67
CA ARG A 227 6.59 3.22 -21.30
C ARG A 227 7.35 3.10 -19.97
N PRO A 228 8.53 2.49 -19.97
CA PRO A 228 9.35 2.36 -18.79
C PRO A 228 9.86 3.73 -18.34
N ALA A 229 9.75 4.00 -17.05
CA ALA A 229 10.41 5.15 -16.45
C ALA A 229 11.92 4.92 -16.49
N LYS A 230 12.63 5.71 -17.31
CA LYS A 230 14.07 5.59 -17.53
C LYS A 230 14.84 6.41 -16.49
N VAL A 231 14.58 6.17 -15.20
CA VAL A 231 15.20 6.92 -14.11
C VAL A 231 15.99 6.01 -13.18
N ASN A 232 17.13 6.49 -12.72
CA ASN A 232 17.80 5.93 -11.57
C ASN A 232 17.19 6.53 -10.31
N THR A 233 16.32 5.78 -9.63
CA THR A 233 15.55 6.28 -8.49
C THR A 233 16.43 6.78 -7.34
N LYS A 234 17.61 6.21 -7.12
CA LYS A 234 18.55 6.68 -6.09
C LYS A 234 19.23 7.99 -6.49
N LYS A 235 19.54 8.20 -7.79
CA LYS A 235 20.06 9.48 -8.31
C LYS A 235 18.97 10.55 -8.19
N LEU A 236 17.75 10.22 -8.60
CA LEU A 236 16.58 11.11 -8.53
C LEU A 236 16.30 11.52 -7.08
N LEU A 237 16.35 10.57 -6.12
CA LEU A 237 16.19 10.84 -4.70
C LEU A 237 17.21 11.86 -4.18
N ARG A 238 18.50 11.68 -4.52
CA ARG A 238 19.55 12.63 -4.10
C ARG A 238 19.35 14.01 -4.69
N SER A 239 18.96 14.09 -5.96
CA SER A 239 18.63 15.36 -6.63
C SER A 239 17.44 16.04 -5.94
N TYR A 240 16.40 15.29 -5.64
CA TYR A 240 15.23 15.80 -4.93
C TYR A 240 15.58 16.24 -3.49
N ALA A 241 16.35 15.47 -2.75
CA ALA A 241 16.84 15.84 -1.43
C ALA A 241 17.65 17.14 -1.46
N ALA A 242 18.53 17.29 -2.45
CA ALA A 242 19.31 18.52 -2.62
C ALA A 242 18.43 19.75 -2.89
N GLN A 243 17.38 19.60 -3.71
CA GLN A 243 16.40 20.68 -3.98
C GLN A 243 15.64 21.10 -2.72
N GLN A 244 15.30 20.15 -1.85
CA GLN A 244 14.50 20.39 -0.64
C GLN A 244 15.34 20.73 0.59
N ARG A 245 16.67 20.58 0.52
CA ARG A 245 17.57 20.68 1.66
C ARG A 245 17.46 21.99 2.43
N SER A 246 17.43 23.11 1.73
CA SER A 246 17.32 24.45 2.35
C SER A 246 15.96 24.66 3.00
N SER A 247 14.88 24.29 2.30
CA SER A 247 13.51 24.54 2.77
C SER A 247 13.11 23.71 3.98
N TRP A 248 13.71 22.52 4.11
CA TRP A 248 13.42 21.57 5.18
C TRP A 248 14.57 21.41 6.17
N GLU A 249 15.65 22.16 6.00
CA GLU A 249 16.88 22.05 6.80
C GLU A 249 17.31 20.59 6.96
N LEU A 250 17.31 19.84 5.83
CA LEU A 250 17.57 18.40 5.84
C LEU A 250 19.02 18.07 6.19
N GLY A 251 19.17 17.18 7.14
CA GLY A 251 20.43 16.48 7.36
C GLY A 251 20.78 15.50 6.22
N PRO A 252 21.87 14.74 6.35
CA PRO A 252 22.25 13.73 5.36
C PRO A 252 21.19 12.65 5.18
N GLU A 253 21.08 12.10 3.95
CA GLU A 253 20.21 10.97 3.64
C GLU A 253 20.73 9.68 4.30
N GLN A 254 19.87 9.02 5.07
CA GLN A 254 20.16 7.76 5.77
C GLN A 254 19.27 6.65 5.21
N ASP A 255 19.73 5.41 5.29
CA ASP A 255 18.97 4.20 4.97
C ASP A 255 18.31 4.23 3.57
N VAL A 256 19.06 4.67 2.55
CA VAL A 256 18.57 4.78 1.17
C VAL A 256 18.17 3.41 0.64
N ALA A 257 16.89 3.21 0.39
CA ALA A 257 16.32 1.98 -0.15
C ALA A 257 15.44 2.24 -1.37
N SER A 258 15.28 1.23 -2.22
CA SER A 258 14.43 1.32 -3.42
C SER A 258 13.63 0.04 -3.62
N ALA A 259 12.45 0.18 -4.22
CA ALA A 259 11.55 -0.94 -4.50
C ALA A 259 10.77 -0.74 -5.81
N LEU A 260 10.33 -1.88 -6.38
CA LEU A 260 9.28 -1.95 -7.39
C LEU A 260 7.98 -2.28 -6.69
N LEU A 261 6.88 -1.67 -7.12
CA LEU A 261 5.55 -1.85 -6.53
C LEU A 261 4.55 -2.33 -7.60
N PRO A 262 4.14 -3.61 -7.60
CA PRO A 262 2.92 -4.02 -8.30
C PRO A 262 1.73 -3.27 -7.72
N MET A 263 0.91 -2.69 -8.57
CA MET A 263 -0.19 -1.81 -8.14
C MET A 263 -1.52 -2.21 -8.78
N GLY A 264 -2.61 -1.74 -8.20
CA GLY A 264 -3.94 -1.75 -8.79
C GLY A 264 -4.45 -3.14 -9.16
N GLY A 265 -4.10 -4.18 -8.40
CA GLY A 265 -4.54 -5.53 -8.66
C GLY A 265 -3.90 -6.19 -9.89
N ALA A 266 -2.77 -5.67 -10.40
CA ALA A 266 -2.11 -6.17 -11.61
C ALA A 266 -1.40 -7.53 -11.42
N VAL A 267 -2.06 -8.45 -10.75
CA VAL A 267 -1.60 -9.83 -10.54
C VAL A 267 -2.75 -10.82 -10.73
N SER A 268 -2.44 -12.03 -11.16
CA SER A 268 -3.38 -13.15 -11.23
C SER A 268 -2.94 -14.31 -10.34
N ASN A 269 -3.82 -15.30 -10.17
CA ASN A 269 -3.65 -16.41 -9.25
C ASN A 269 -3.42 -15.95 -7.81
N VAL A 270 -4.37 -15.20 -7.28
CA VAL A 270 -4.30 -14.63 -5.91
C VAL A 270 -4.96 -15.53 -4.86
N ALA A 271 -5.53 -16.64 -5.26
CA ALA A 271 -6.14 -17.62 -4.35
C ALA A 271 -6.18 -19.03 -4.93
N GLY A 272 -6.32 -20.00 -4.05
CA GLY A 272 -6.69 -21.38 -4.32
C GLY A 272 -7.69 -21.87 -3.29
N PRO A 273 -8.00 -23.16 -3.23
CA PRO A 273 -9.07 -23.66 -2.38
C PRO A 273 -8.95 -23.23 -0.92
N ASN A 274 -7.73 -23.25 -0.36
CA ASN A 274 -7.50 -22.91 1.05
C ASN A 274 -6.36 -21.91 1.28
N TRP A 275 -6.04 -21.09 0.29
CA TRP A 275 -5.04 -20.04 0.45
C TRP A 275 -5.45 -18.78 -0.27
N ALA A 276 -4.98 -17.62 0.22
CA ALA A 276 -5.22 -16.30 -0.35
C ALA A 276 -3.98 -15.40 -0.23
N LEU A 277 -3.69 -14.61 -1.26
CA LEU A 277 -2.72 -13.53 -1.23
C LEU A 277 -3.40 -12.25 -0.78
N ILE A 278 -2.74 -11.47 0.09
CA ILE A 278 -3.24 -10.20 0.61
C ILE A 278 -2.20 -9.08 0.47
N GLY A 279 -2.62 -7.84 0.61
CA GLY A 279 -1.76 -6.66 0.56
C GLY A 279 -0.94 -6.57 -0.72
N ASP A 280 0.34 -6.22 -0.59
CA ASP A 280 1.25 -6.07 -1.73
C ASP A 280 1.43 -7.38 -2.53
N ALA A 281 1.32 -8.53 -1.88
CA ALA A 281 1.38 -9.83 -2.57
C ALA A 281 0.23 -9.99 -3.57
N ALA A 282 -0.94 -9.43 -3.27
CA ALA A 282 -2.09 -9.34 -4.16
C ALA A 282 -2.10 -8.04 -4.99
N ALA A 283 -1.02 -7.25 -4.99
CA ALA A 283 -0.97 -5.93 -5.62
C ALA A 283 -2.11 -4.98 -5.18
N CYS A 284 -2.58 -5.12 -3.93
CA CYS A 284 -3.53 -4.22 -3.31
C CYS A 284 -2.80 -2.94 -2.88
N VAL A 285 -2.37 -2.18 -3.87
CA VAL A 285 -1.66 -0.91 -3.75
C VAL A 285 -2.32 0.08 -4.69
N ASN A 286 -2.62 1.26 -4.19
CA ASN A 286 -3.26 2.30 -4.99
C ASN A 286 -2.36 2.71 -6.18
N PRO A 287 -2.86 2.63 -7.43
CA PRO A 287 -2.03 2.85 -8.61
C PRO A 287 -1.66 4.31 -8.86
N LEU A 288 -2.25 5.28 -8.15
CA LEU A 288 -1.94 6.70 -8.31
C LEU A 288 -0.90 7.20 -7.32
N ASN A 289 -1.02 6.80 -6.05
CA ASN A 289 -0.20 7.35 -4.97
C ASN A 289 0.75 6.32 -4.32
N GLY A 290 0.61 5.02 -4.65
CA GLY A 290 1.45 3.97 -4.08
C GLY A 290 1.11 3.58 -2.64
N GLU A 291 -0.03 4.00 -2.12
CA GLU A 291 -0.54 3.64 -0.80
C GLU A 291 -0.88 2.15 -0.74
N GLY A 292 -0.45 1.45 0.30
CA GLY A 292 -0.61 0.01 0.41
C GLY A 292 -0.75 -0.54 1.83
N ILE A 293 -0.37 0.22 2.87
CA ILE A 293 -0.47 -0.25 4.26
C ILE A 293 -1.93 -0.47 4.65
N ASP A 294 -2.79 0.48 4.36
CA ASP A 294 -4.23 0.45 4.60
C ASP A 294 -4.90 -0.72 3.87
N TYR A 295 -4.69 -0.84 2.55
CA TYR A 295 -5.22 -1.97 1.78
C TYR A 295 -4.67 -3.31 2.26
N GLY A 296 -3.41 -3.33 2.71
CA GLY A 296 -2.81 -4.51 3.32
C GLY A 296 -3.55 -4.96 4.56
N MET A 297 -3.84 -4.04 5.47
CA MET A 297 -4.57 -4.32 6.71
C MET A 297 -6.05 -4.64 6.44
N GLU A 298 -6.72 -3.90 5.54
CA GLU A 298 -8.11 -4.19 5.16
C GLU A 298 -8.24 -5.58 4.53
N THR A 299 -7.40 -5.92 3.57
CA THR A 299 -7.44 -7.25 2.93
C THR A 299 -7.12 -8.38 3.90
N ALA A 300 -6.35 -8.11 4.94
CA ALA A 300 -6.10 -9.06 6.02
C ALA A 300 -7.38 -9.39 6.79
N VAL A 301 -8.11 -8.36 7.22
CA VAL A 301 -9.39 -8.54 7.91
C VAL A 301 -10.40 -9.24 7.00
N MET A 302 -10.54 -8.78 5.73
CA MET A 302 -11.45 -9.38 4.76
C MET A 302 -11.18 -10.88 4.52
N ALA A 303 -9.92 -11.27 4.36
CA ALA A 303 -9.56 -12.67 4.13
C ALA A 303 -9.89 -13.54 5.34
N VAL A 304 -9.61 -13.05 6.55
CA VAL A 304 -9.93 -13.77 7.78
C VAL A 304 -11.45 -13.85 7.99
N ASP A 305 -12.20 -12.79 7.68
CA ASP A 305 -13.66 -12.79 7.76
C ASP A 305 -14.28 -13.80 6.79
N LEU A 306 -13.76 -13.87 5.57
CA LEU A 306 -14.22 -14.84 4.59
C LEU A 306 -13.97 -16.29 5.05
N ILE A 307 -12.82 -16.55 5.67
CA ILE A 307 -12.50 -17.85 6.29
C ILE A 307 -13.45 -18.14 7.47
N ALA A 308 -13.62 -17.18 8.37
CA ALA A 308 -14.43 -17.35 9.58
C ALA A 308 -15.94 -17.47 9.28
N SER A 309 -16.41 -16.89 8.17
CA SER A 309 -17.81 -17.03 7.71
C SER A 309 -18.14 -18.42 7.17
N GLY A 310 -17.18 -19.35 7.13
CA GLY A 310 -17.39 -20.73 6.69
C GLY A 310 -17.20 -20.95 5.19
N SER A 311 -16.47 -20.05 4.51
CA SER A 311 -16.07 -20.30 3.12
C SER A 311 -15.33 -21.63 3.01
N ARG A 312 -15.64 -22.43 1.99
CA ARG A 312 -15.02 -23.75 1.78
C ARG A 312 -13.95 -23.73 0.69
N ASP A 313 -13.97 -22.71 -0.16
CA ASP A 313 -13.06 -22.54 -1.31
C ASP A 313 -12.86 -21.07 -1.60
N LEU A 314 -11.60 -20.61 -1.54
CA LEU A 314 -11.24 -19.23 -1.78
C LEU A 314 -10.91 -18.92 -3.24
N THR A 315 -10.82 -19.92 -4.11
CA THR A 315 -10.36 -19.80 -5.50
C THR A 315 -11.10 -18.70 -6.26
N LEU A 316 -12.42 -18.65 -6.13
CA LEU A 316 -13.26 -17.61 -6.75
C LEU A 316 -13.76 -16.58 -5.73
N ALA A 317 -13.99 -17.00 -4.49
CA ALA A 317 -14.55 -16.14 -3.46
C ALA A 317 -13.60 -14.96 -3.12
N TRP A 318 -12.31 -15.21 -3.02
CA TRP A 318 -11.35 -14.17 -2.70
C TRP A 318 -11.14 -13.13 -3.82
N PRO A 319 -10.84 -13.52 -5.09
CA PRO A 319 -10.79 -12.55 -6.19
C PRO A 319 -12.10 -11.77 -6.37
N PHE A 320 -13.24 -12.38 -6.10
CA PHE A 320 -14.54 -11.70 -6.13
C PHE A 320 -14.62 -10.62 -5.04
N ALA A 321 -14.27 -10.96 -3.79
CA ALA A 321 -14.27 -10.02 -2.68
C ALA A 321 -13.34 -8.82 -2.93
N LEU A 322 -12.15 -9.05 -3.48
CA LEU A 322 -11.22 -7.98 -3.86
C LEU A 322 -11.81 -7.06 -4.94
N ARG A 323 -12.46 -7.64 -5.96
CA ARG A 323 -13.09 -6.84 -7.03
C ARG A 323 -14.28 -6.04 -6.55
N GLU A 324 -15.09 -6.60 -5.66
CA GLU A 324 -16.22 -5.87 -5.05
C GLU A 324 -15.70 -4.68 -4.21
N ALA A 325 -14.66 -4.90 -3.40
CA ALA A 325 -14.14 -3.87 -2.52
C ALA A 325 -13.38 -2.75 -3.25
N TYR A 326 -12.58 -3.09 -4.27
CA TYR A 326 -11.63 -2.14 -4.86
C TYR A 326 -11.70 -2.04 -6.37
N GLY A 327 -12.44 -2.90 -7.05
CA GLY A 327 -12.41 -3.05 -8.51
C GLY A 327 -12.67 -1.75 -9.26
N ASP A 328 -13.71 -1.02 -8.89
CA ASP A 328 -14.10 0.22 -9.55
C ASP A 328 -13.08 1.34 -9.29
N ALA A 329 -12.65 1.51 -8.03
CA ALA A 329 -11.66 2.51 -7.66
C ALA A 329 -10.31 2.25 -8.34
N PHE A 330 -9.84 1.00 -8.33
CA PHE A 330 -8.56 0.63 -8.94
C PHE A 330 -8.61 0.68 -10.47
N ALA A 331 -9.73 0.34 -11.10
CA ALA A 331 -9.87 0.46 -12.56
C ALA A 331 -9.69 1.90 -13.02
N LEU A 332 -10.37 2.85 -12.36
CA LEU A 332 -10.27 4.27 -12.70
C LEU A 332 -8.89 4.84 -12.33
N ALA A 333 -8.35 4.48 -11.17
CA ALA A 333 -7.03 4.91 -10.74
C ALA A 333 -5.92 4.39 -11.68
N ARG A 334 -6.02 3.15 -12.21
CA ARG A 334 -5.09 2.63 -13.22
C ARG A 334 -5.18 3.39 -14.55
N LEU A 335 -6.39 3.74 -14.98
CA LEU A 335 -6.56 4.55 -16.19
C LEU A 335 -5.87 5.91 -16.04
N ALA A 336 -6.10 6.60 -14.92
CA ALA A 336 -5.45 7.87 -14.63
C ALA A 336 -3.92 7.72 -14.50
N ALA A 337 -3.44 6.71 -13.78
CA ALA A 337 -2.02 6.42 -13.66
C ALA A 337 -1.36 6.11 -15.01
N ARG A 338 -2.08 5.41 -15.91
CA ARG A 338 -1.60 5.16 -17.28
C ARG A 338 -1.47 6.44 -18.09
N LEU A 339 -2.39 7.40 -17.93
CA LEU A 339 -2.30 8.72 -18.58
C LEU A 339 -1.06 9.48 -18.08
N LEU A 340 -0.73 9.40 -16.78
CA LEU A 340 0.44 10.04 -16.22
C LEU A 340 1.75 9.53 -16.83
N THR A 341 1.80 8.30 -17.36
CA THR A 341 3.00 7.76 -18.00
C THR A 341 3.30 8.35 -19.39
N TYR A 342 2.39 9.16 -19.97
CA TYR A 342 2.67 9.88 -21.22
C TYR A 342 3.48 11.15 -20.92
N PRO A 343 4.66 11.34 -21.54
CA PRO A 343 5.59 12.42 -21.16
C PRO A 343 4.99 13.83 -21.25
N GLN A 344 4.09 14.07 -22.21
CA GLN A 344 3.48 15.39 -22.39
C GLN A 344 2.28 15.64 -21.47
N PHE A 345 1.76 14.63 -20.77
CA PHE A 345 0.52 14.78 -20.00
C PHE A 345 0.71 15.74 -18.80
N LEU A 346 1.68 15.46 -17.93
CA LEU A 346 1.94 16.28 -16.74
C LEU A 346 2.36 17.73 -17.06
N PRO A 347 3.25 18.00 -18.05
CA PRO A 347 3.59 19.38 -18.41
C PRO A 347 2.39 20.22 -18.87
N VAL A 348 1.37 19.59 -19.48
CA VAL A 348 0.15 20.30 -19.94
C VAL A 348 -0.92 20.33 -18.84
N ALA A 349 -1.22 19.22 -18.21
CA ALA A 349 -2.29 19.11 -17.23
C ALA A 349 -1.91 19.67 -15.85
N GLY A 350 -0.64 19.57 -15.46
CA GLY A 350 -0.15 20.01 -14.15
C GLY A 350 -0.43 21.47 -13.84
N PRO A 351 -0.04 22.44 -14.72
CA PRO A 351 -0.35 23.85 -14.48
C PRO A 351 -1.85 24.14 -14.35
N VAL A 352 -2.70 23.46 -15.12
CA VAL A 352 -4.16 23.61 -15.06
C VAL A 352 -4.71 23.04 -13.75
N ALA A 353 -4.21 21.91 -13.31
CA ALA A 353 -4.64 21.24 -12.08
C ALA A 353 -4.19 21.97 -10.82
N MET A 354 -2.97 22.55 -10.83
CA MET A 354 -2.35 23.10 -9.62
C MET A 354 -2.64 24.61 -9.41
N ARG A 355 -3.09 25.33 -10.45
CA ARG A 355 -3.29 26.79 -10.37
C ARG A 355 -4.77 27.19 -10.39
N GLY A 356 -5.06 28.38 -9.87
CA GLY A 356 -6.38 29.03 -9.96
C GLY A 356 -7.52 28.13 -9.47
N LEU A 357 -8.56 27.96 -10.30
CA LEU A 357 -9.73 27.14 -9.98
C LEU A 357 -9.38 25.65 -9.90
N GLY A 358 -8.39 25.17 -10.69
CA GLY A 358 -7.90 23.80 -10.62
C GLY A 358 -7.31 23.47 -9.24
N GLY A 359 -6.37 24.31 -8.77
CA GLY A 359 -5.79 24.16 -7.44
C GLY A 359 -6.80 24.30 -6.30
N ARG A 360 -7.81 25.18 -6.49
CA ARG A 360 -8.81 25.43 -5.45
C ARG A 360 -9.87 24.31 -5.30
N TYR A 361 -10.28 23.70 -6.40
CA TYR A 361 -11.41 22.75 -6.39
C TYR A 361 -11.05 21.36 -6.91
N LEU A 362 -10.28 21.28 -8.01
CA LEU A 362 -9.99 20.00 -8.67
C LEU A 362 -8.97 19.18 -7.87
N MET A 363 -7.87 19.79 -7.42
CA MET A 363 -6.81 19.04 -6.73
C MET A 363 -7.20 18.53 -5.35
N PRO A 364 -7.93 19.27 -4.48
CA PRO A 364 -8.45 18.68 -3.23
C PRO A 364 -9.41 17.51 -3.49
N ALA A 365 -10.25 17.62 -4.52
CA ALA A 365 -11.12 16.53 -4.94
C ALA A 365 -10.30 15.32 -5.45
N ALA A 366 -9.29 15.58 -6.30
CA ALA A 366 -8.41 14.55 -6.80
C ALA A 366 -7.62 13.85 -5.67
N ALA A 367 -7.12 14.60 -4.68
CA ALA A 367 -6.44 14.04 -3.51
C ALA A 367 -7.35 13.11 -2.70
N ARG A 368 -8.63 13.49 -2.50
CA ARG A 368 -9.63 12.63 -1.85
C ARG A 368 -9.91 11.36 -2.64
N LEU A 369 -10.00 11.47 -3.97
CA LEU A 369 -10.20 10.34 -4.86
C LEU A 369 -8.95 9.44 -4.92
N MET A 370 -7.77 10.04 -4.97
CA MET A 370 -6.50 9.31 -4.96
C MET A 370 -6.31 8.49 -3.67
N GLY A 371 -6.71 9.05 -2.52
CA GLY A 371 -6.69 8.32 -1.24
C GLY A 371 -7.84 7.32 -1.10
N ASN A 372 -8.73 7.19 -2.11
CA ASN A 372 -9.92 6.35 -2.04
C ASN A 372 -10.74 6.61 -0.75
N LEU A 373 -10.86 7.90 -0.38
CA LEU A 373 -11.55 8.35 0.83
C LEU A 373 -13.03 8.70 0.58
N ILE A 374 -13.63 8.14 -0.47
CA ILE A 374 -15.06 8.23 -0.76
C ILE A 374 -15.74 6.95 -0.33
N THR A 375 -16.78 7.09 0.46
CA THR A 375 -17.62 6.00 0.94
C THR A 375 -19.04 6.10 0.37
N ASP A 376 -19.85 5.08 0.57
CA ASP A 376 -21.25 5.08 0.15
C ASP A 376 -22.11 6.13 0.91
N ASP A 377 -21.67 6.55 2.10
CA ASP A 377 -22.33 7.57 2.90
C ASP A 377 -22.10 9.00 2.38
N ASP A 378 -21.07 9.20 1.56
CA ASP A 378 -20.77 10.50 0.96
C ASP A 378 -21.78 10.88 -0.12
N ARG A 379 -22.47 12.01 0.06
CA ARG A 379 -23.55 12.46 -0.84
C ARG A 379 -23.24 13.72 -1.63
N ASP A 380 -22.03 14.24 -1.50
CA ASP A 380 -21.56 15.41 -2.23
C ASP A 380 -21.42 15.16 -3.76
N LEU A 381 -21.26 16.24 -4.52
CA LEU A 381 -21.19 16.15 -5.98
C LEU A 381 -19.97 15.36 -6.47
N ILE A 382 -18.86 15.43 -5.75
CA ILE A 382 -17.61 14.70 -6.10
C ILE A 382 -17.86 13.20 -5.95
N ALA A 383 -18.45 12.77 -4.84
CA ALA A 383 -18.78 11.37 -4.58
C ALA A 383 -19.80 10.82 -5.59
N ARG A 384 -20.80 11.62 -5.99
CA ARG A 384 -21.78 11.24 -7.04
C ARG A 384 -21.11 11.09 -8.40
N ALA A 385 -20.29 12.06 -8.79
CA ALA A 385 -19.55 12.03 -10.06
C ALA A 385 -18.62 10.81 -10.11
N TRP A 386 -17.89 10.57 -9.02
CA TRP A 386 -17.01 9.41 -8.88
C TRP A 386 -17.74 8.10 -9.10
N ARG A 387 -18.82 7.85 -8.35
CA ARG A 387 -19.63 6.62 -8.51
C ARG A 387 -20.22 6.45 -9.90
N SER A 388 -20.54 7.54 -10.58
CA SER A 388 -21.05 7.48 -11.96
C SER A 388 -19.94 7.13 -12.95
N VAL A 389 -18.77 7.74 -12.82
CA VAL A 389 -17.62 7.50 -13.70
C VAL A 389 -17.00 6.13 -13.45
N SER A 390 -16.87 5.69 -12.21
CA SER A 390 -16.28 4.39 -11.87
C SER A 390 -17.11 3.21 -12.42
N ARG A 391 -18.43 3.34 -12.48
CA ARG A 391 -19.34 2.32 -13.07
C ARG A 391 -19.16 2.14 -14.57
N VAL A 392 -18.80 3.19 -15.30
CA VAL A 392 -18.60 3.18 -16.74
C VAL A 392 -17.15 3.09 -17.18
N ALA A 393 -16.21 3.15 -16.22
CA ALA A 393 -14.80 2.99 -16.49
C ALA A 393 -14.52 1.62 -17.11
N PRO A 394 -13.70 1.56 -18.19
CA PRO A 394 -13.35 0.29 -18.80
C PRO A 394 -12.68 -0.64 -17.78
N ARG A 395 -13.33 -1.74 -17.44
CA ARG A 395 -12.76 -2.80 -16.60
C ARG A 395 -11.79 -3.67 -17.40
N SER A 396 -11.11 -3.07 -18.38
CA SER A 396 -10.14 -3.74 -19.23
C SER A 396 -8.89 -4.10 -18.42
N ALA A 397 -8.51 -5.36 -18.50
CA ALA A 397 -7.33 -6.02 -17.98
C ALA A 397 -7.49 -6.66 -16.59
N PRO A 398 -6.70 -7.72 -16.36
CA PRO A 398 -6.92 -8.64 -15.24
C PRO A 398 -6.70 -7.95 -13.89
N LEU A 399 -7.80 -7.70 -13.20
CA LEU A 399 -7.80 -7.41 -11.77
C LEU A 399 -8.00 -8.75 -11.08
N TRP A 400 -6.92 -9.27 -10.49
CA TRP A 400 -6.98 -10.52 -9.73
C TRP A 400 -7.61 -11.67 -10.51
N ASP A 401 -7.32 -11.80 -11.81
CA ASP A 401 -7.86 -12.89 -12.61
C ASP A 401 -7.34 -14.24 -12.19
N VAL A 402 -8.19 -15.23 -12.34
CA VAL A 402 -7.80 -16.65 -12.25
C VAL A 402 -7.33 -17.06 -13.64
N ASN A 403 -6.07 -17.43 -13.80
CA ASN A 403 -5.60 -18.03 -15.04
C ASN A 403 -6.36 -19.35 -15.25
N ARG A 404 -7.09 -19.42 -16.34
CA ARG A 404 -7.78 -20.64 -16.78
C ARG A 404 -6.80 -21.62 -17.38
#